data_e93fccc736a33f811a99d754886fe942
#
_entry.id   e93fccc736a33f811a99d754886fe942
#
_cell.length_a   1.000
_cell.length_b   1.000
_cell.length_c   1.000
_cell.angle_alpha   90.00
_cell.angle_beta   90.00
_cell.angle_gamma   90.00
#
_symmetry.space_group_name_H-M   'P 1'
#
loop_
_entity.id
_entity.type
_entity.pdbx_description
1 polymer ?
#
loop_
_entity_poly.entity_id
_entity_poly.type
_entity_poly.pdbx_seq_one_letter_code
_entity_poly.pdbx_strand_id
1 'polypeptide(L)'
;MKKLIFALIGCACICNANAANITIFYSPTCPHCHHARDFIGSSLIYEYNDLKVSEVNIMNMDNRQAFVDALFKCGYQKGGVPVLVIGEKCFQGYADSMQNDLRAAIEADLTDEQKSAAAANKAAMEQNRDAFVAAHADRKSAITEQEPAKKN
;
A
#
# COMPACT_ATOMS: atom_id res chain seq x y z
N MET A 1 -12.78 -36.93 -47.52
CA MET A 1 -12.67 -35.52 -47.13
C MET A 1 -12.64 -35.44 -45.61
N LYS A 2 -11.43 -35.38 -45.02
CA LYS A 2 -11.24 -35.28 -43.55
C LYS A 2 -11.11 -33.84 -43.17
N LYS A 3 -12.10 -33.29 -42.43
CA LYS A 3 -12.05 -31.94 -41.87
C LYS A 3 -11.21 -31.98 -40.60
N LEU A 4 -10.03 -31.38 -40.62
CA LEU A 4 -9.22 -31.13 -39.45
C LEU A 4 -9.82 -29.92 -38.71
N ILE A 5 -10.34 -30.16 -37.52
CA ILE A 5 -10.76 -29.11 -36.58
C ILE A 5 -9.52 -28.76 -35.79
N PHE A 6 -8.96 -27.56 -36.04
CA PHE A 6 -7.91 -26.95 -35.22
C PHE A 6 -8.59 -26.37 -33.97
N ALA A 7 -8.43 -27.04 -32.84
CA ALA A 7 -8.78 -26.47 -31.54
C ALA A 7 -7.72 -25.44 -31.13
N LEU A 8 -8.06 -24.16 -31.20
CA LEU A 8 -7.28 -23.08 -30.59
C LEU A 8 -7.40 -23.21 -29.06
N ILE A 9 -6.38 -23.79 -28.44
CA ILE A 9 -6.23 -23.72 -26.98
C ILE A 9 -5.76 -22.30 -26.66
N GLY A 10 -6.70 -21.44 -26.28
CA GLY A 10 -6.42 -20.13 -25.73
C GLY A 10 -5.71 -20.29 -24.38
N CYS A 11 -4.43 -19.99 -24.34
CA CYS A 11 -3.67 -19.86 -23.10
C CYS A 11 -4.20 -18.62 -22.38
N ALA A 12 -5.10 -18.79 -21.42
CA ALA A 12 -5.50 -17.73 -20.50
C ALA A 12 -4.29 -17.46 -19.59
N CYS A 13 -3.51 -16.43 -19.92
CA CYS A 13 -2.55 -15.88 -19.00
C CYS A 13 -3.33 -15.36 -17.78
N ILE A 14 -3.29 -16.12 -16.70
CA ILE A 14 -3.73 -15.64 -15.39
C ILE A 14 -2.69 -14.61 -14.96
N CYS A 15 -2.92 -13.34 -15.30
CA CYS A 15 -2.18 -12.23 -14.73
C CYS A 15 -2.53 -12.22 -13.23
N ASN A 16 -1.65 -12.76 -12.39
CA ASN A 16 -1.68 -12.48 -10.97
C ASN A 16 -1.38 -10.99 -10.81
N ALA A 17 -2.42 -10.18 -10.68
CA ALA A 17 -2.26 -8.79 -10.28
C ALA A 17 -1.78 -8.81 -8.82
N ASN A 18 -0.48 -8.61 -8.62
CA ASN A 18 0.06 -8.39 -7.29
C ASN A 18 -0.46 -7.04 -6.80
N ALA A 19 -1.33 -7.06 -5.80
CA ALA A 19 -1.73 -5.86 -5.12
C ALA A 19 -0.60 -5.45 -4.17
N ALA A 20 -0.12 -4.21 -4.29
CA ALA A 20 0.80 -3.68 -3.30
C ALA A 20 0.09 -3.48 -1.96
N ASN A 21 0.76 -3.83 -0.88
CA ASN A 21 0.21 -3.71 0.47
C ASN A 21 1.15 -2.86 1.33
N ILE A 22 0.57 -1.91 2.05
CA ILE A 22 1.24 -1.15 3.10
C ILE A 22 0.62 -1.52 4.44
N THR A 23 1.44 -1.86 5.42
CA THR A 23 1.04 -1.88 6.82
C THR A 23 1.75 -0.74 7.54
N ILE A 24 0.99 0.19 8.14
CA ILE A 24 1.54 1.27 8.95
C ILE A 24 1.16 1.10 10.41
N PHE A 25 2.16 0.93 11.26
CA PHE A 25 2.02 0.95 12.71
C PHE A 25 2.17 2.39 13.18
N TYR A 26 1.17 2.90 13.88
CA TYR A 26 1.09 4.31 14.25
C TYR A 26 0.57 4.53 15.66
N SER A 27 0.84 5.72 16.20
CA SER A 27 0.16 6.25 17.38
C SER A 27 -0.65 7.49 16.98
N PRO A 28 -1.89 7.67 17.49
CA PRO A 28 -2.72 8.84 17.21
C PRO A 28 -2.09 10.18 17.63
N THR A 29 -1.16 10.14 18.57
CA THR A 29 -0.49 11.35 19.10
C THR A 29 0.86 11.63 18.46
N CYS A 30 1.28 10.84 17.47
CA CYS A 30 2.59 10.96 16.84
C CYS A 30 2.50 11.86 15.60
N PRO A 31 3.17 13.03 15.55
CA PRO A 31 3.12 13.94 14.40
C PRO A 31 3.65 13.31 13.11
N HIS A 32 4.76 12.58 13.16
CA HIS A 32 5.31 11.88 11.98
C HIS A 32 4.37 10.81 11.44
N CYS A 33 3.56 10.19 12.33
CA CYS A 33 2.53 9.23 11.91
C CYS A 33 1.41 9.93 11.13
N HIS A 34 0.99 11.13 11.55
CA HIS A 34 0.01 11.93 10.83
C HIS A 34 0.52 12.28 9.42
N HIS A 35 1.75 12.79 9.30
CA HIS A 35 2.33 13.10 7.99
C HIS A 35 2.44 11.88 7.08
N ALA A 36 2.84 10.73 7.62
CA ALA A 36 2.89 9.49 6.84
C ALA A 36 1.50 9.06 6.34
N ARG A 37 0.50 9.07 7.22
CA ARG A 37 -0.90 8.72 6.89
C ARG A 37 -1.50 9.70 5.90
N ASP A 38 -1.23 10.99 6.06
CA ASP A 38 -1.68 12.03 5.12
C ASP A 38 -1.08 11.80 3.72
N PHE A 39 0.21 11.49 3.62
CA PHE A 39 0.85 11.18 2.35
C PHE A 39 0.26 9.91 1.71
N ILE A 40 0.06 8.85 2.47
CA ILE A 40 -0.58 7.62 2.00
C ILE A 40 -2.00 7.92 1.50
N GLY A 41 -2.81 8.56 2.33
CA GLY A 41 -4.24 8.80 2.10
C GLY A 41 -4.54 9.89 1.07
N SER A 42 -3.59 10.78 0.82
CA SER A 42 -3.77 11.87 -0.14
C SER A 42 -3.03 11.66 -1.45
N SER A 43 -2.07 10.75 -1.52
CA SER A 43 -1.25 10.53 -2.71
C SER A 43 -1.20 9.07 -3.11
N LEU A 44 -0.63 8.18 -2.29
CA LEU A 44 -0.33 6.81 -2.71
C LEU A 44 -1.58 6.00 -3.09
N ILE A 45 -2.69 6.10 -2.35
CA ILE A 45 -3.93 5.39 -2.70
C ILE A 45 -4.52 5.84 -4.03
N TYR A 46 -4.21 7.04 -4.50
CA TYR A 46 -4.65 7.58 -5.78
C TYR A 46 -3.66 7.29 -6.90
N GLU A 47 -2.36 7.21 -6.59
CA GLU A 47 -1.34 6.84 -7.57
C GLU A 47 -1.46 5.36 -7.96
N TYR A 48 -1.67 4.46 -7.00
CA TYR A 48 -1.65 3.01 -7.19
C TYR A 48 -3.06 2.41 -7.08
N ASN A 49 -3.63 1.97 -8.18
CA ASN A 49 -5.04 1.51 -8.27
C ASN A 49 -5.39 0.35 -7.33
N ASP A 50 -4.47 -0.59 -7.13
CA ASP A 50 -4.71 -1.82 -6.36
C ASP A 50 -4.05 -1.77 -4.98
N LEU A 51 -3.55 -0.60 -4.55
CA LEU A 51 -2.91 -0.43 -3.25
C LEU A 51 -3.91 -0.70 -2.13
N LYS A 52 -3.50 -1.52 -1.16
CA LYS A 52 -4.21 -1.74 0.10
C LYS A 52 -3.36 -1.27 1.26
N VAL A 53 -3.99 -0.62 2.21
CA VAL A 53 -3.34 -0.04 3.38
C VAL A 53 -4.02 -0.54 4.64
N SER A 54 -3.24 -1.14 5.53
CA SER A 54 -3.67 -1.54 6.87
C SER A 54 -3.07 -0.58 7.89
N GLU A 55 -3.90 0.18 8.58
CA GLU A 55 -3.49 1.06 9.67
C GLU A 55 -3.60 0.31 11.00
N VAL A 56 -2.52 0.21 11.74
CA VAL A 56 -2.44 -0.53 13.01
C VAL A 56 -2.10 0.44 14.13
N ASN A 57 -3.10 0.77 14.94
CA ASN A 57 -2.93 1.63 16.11
C ASN A 57 -2.27 0.87 17.24
N ILE A 58 -1.01 1.21 17.57
CA ILE A 58 -0.22 0.54 18.61
C ILE A 58 -0.67 0.89 20.04
N MET A 59 -1.49 1.93 20.22
CA MET A 59 -2.08 2.25 21.52
C MET A 59 -3.18 1.26 21.90
N ASN A 60 -3.73 0.54 20.92
CA ASN A 60 -4.60 -0.59 21.18
C ASN A 60 -3.75 -1.80 21.63
N MET A 61 -4.02 -2.27 22.84
CA MET A 61 -3.25 -3.37 23.49
C MET A 61 -3.26 -4.67 22.66
N ASP A 62 -4.36 -4.93 21.94
CA ASP A 62 -4.48 -6.15 21.13
C ASP A 62 -3.59 -6.12 19.86
N ASN A 63 -3.18 -4.92 19.43
CA ASN A 63 -2.26 -4.74 18.30
C ASN A 63 -0.77 -4.78 18.71
N ARG A 64 -0.49 -4.81 20.01
CA ARG A 64 0.89 -4.72 20.53
C ARG A 64 1.77 -5.86 20.02
N GLN A 65 1.24 -7.08 19.99
CA GLN A 65 2.01 -8.25 19.53
C GLN A 65 2.35 -8.10 18.04
N ALA A 66 1.39 -7.68 17.20
CA ALA A 66 1.63 -7.46 15.78
C ALA A 66 2.73 -6.42 15.53
N PHE A 67 2.78 -5.36 16.36
CA PHE A 67 3.84 -4.36 16.28
C PHE A 67 5.21 -4.93 16.66
N VAL A 68 5.29 -5.72 17.74
CA VAL A 68 6.54 -6.38 18.16
C VAL A 68 7.04 -7.33 17.07
N ASP A 69 6.15 -8.12 16.46
CA ASP A 69 6.49 -9.04 15.38
C ASP A 69 7.01 -8.29 14.14
N ALA A 70 6.42 -7.14 13.82
CA ALA A 70 6.89 -6.28 12.74
C ALA A 70 8.28 -5.71 13.02
N LEU A 71 8.54 -5.22 14.25
CA LEU A 71 9.87 -4.75 14.64
C LEU A 71 10.91 -5.86 14.48
N PHE A 72 10.57 -7.08 14.91
CA PHE A 72 11.47 -8.23 14.80
C PHE A 72 11.74 -8.59 13.34
N LYS A 73 10.68 -8.68 12.50
CA LYS A 73 10.79 -8.93 11.06
C LYS A 73 11.69 -7.88 10.38
N CYS A 74 11.55 -6.63 10.78
CA CYS A 74 12.31 -5.50 10.21
C CYS A 74 13.73 -5.35 10.79
N GLY A 75 14.11 -6.13 11.80
CA GLY A 75 15.41 -6.02 12.46
C GLY A 75 15.58 -4.77 13.32
N TYR A 76 14.47 -4.13 13.74
CA TYR A 76 14.51 -2.95 14.60
C TYR A 76 14.61 -3.33 16.07
N GLN A 77 15.64 -2.86 16.75
CA GLN A 77 15.87 -3.13 18.18
C GLN A 77 15.07 -2.19 19.10
N LYS A 78 14.62 -1.06 18.59
CA LYS A 78 13.87 -0.05 19.35
C LYS A 78 12.54 0.21 18.68
N GLY A 79 11.48 0.23 19.46
CA GLY A 79 10.15 0.62 19.02
C GLY A 79 10.06 2.13 18.84
N GLY A 80 9.83 2.57 17.61
CA GLY A 80 9.49 3.95 17.27
C GLY A 80 8.43 3.90 16.19
N VAL A 81 7.52 4.87 16.16
CA VAL A 81 6.47 4.98 15.15
C VAL A 81 6.62 6.26 14.36
N PRO A 82 6.16 6.29 13.08
CA PRO A 82 5.54 5.17 12.37
C PRO A 82 6.54 4.07 11.99
N VAL A 83 6.07 2.85 11.86
CA VAL A 83 6.76 1.79 11.13
C VAL A 83 5.90 1.42 9.93
N LEU A 84 6.47 1.49 8.72
CA LEU A 84 5.81 1.10 7.49
C LEU A 84 6.45 -0.20 6.98
N VAL A 85 5.61 -1.17 6.66
CA VAL A 85 6.02 -2.42 6.02
C VAL A 85 5.38 -2.47 4.64
N ILE A 86 6.21 -2.56 3.59
CA ILE A 86 5.78 -2.58 2.19
C ILE A 86 6.47 -3.77 1.52
N GLY A 87 5.74 -4.87 1.30
CA GLY A 87 6.34 -6.12 0.88
C GLY A 87 7.42 -6.58 1.88
N GLU A 88 8.66 -6.70 1.40
CA GLU A 88 9.82 -7.05 2.23
C GLU A 88 10.61 -5.82 2.74
N LYS A 89 10.16 -4.60 2.40
CA LYS A 89 10.82 -3.35 2.82
C LYS A 89 10.19 -2.80 4.09
N CYS A 90 11.05 -2.30 4.96
CA CYS A 90 10.65 -1.68 6.22
C CYS A 90 11.22 -0.26 6.32
N PHE A 91 10.41 0.64 6.89
CA PHE A 91 10.79 2.02 7.16
C PHE A 91 10.38 2.38 8.58
N GLN A 92 11.27 3.00 9.33
CA GLN A 92 10.97 3.51 10.67
C GLN A 92 11.10 5.03 10.69
N GLY A 93 10.04 5.70 11.16
CA GLY A 93 9.90 7.14 11.02
C GLY A 93 9.33 7.53 9.67
N TYR A 94 9.10 8.85 9.50
CA TYR A 94 8.65 9.43 8.23
C TYR A 94 9.16 10.84 8.08
N ALA A 95 9.63 11.15 6.89
CA ALA A 95 9.91 12.48 6.39
C ALA A 95 9.58 12.54 4.89
N ASP A 96 9.30 13.72 4.37
CA ASP A 96 8.93 13.91 2.96
C ASP A 96 10.02 13.44 1.98
N SER A 97 11.29 13.49 2.39
CA SER A 97 12.41 12.94 1.62
C SER A 97 12.30 11.43 1.35
N MET A 98 11.51 10.69 2.15
CA MET A 98 11.31 9.25 2.00
C MET A 98 10.23 8.89 0.98
N GLN A 99 9.48 9.86 0.46
CA GLN A 99 8.33 9.59 -0.43
C GLN A 99 8.69 8.78 -1.67
N ASN A 100 9.85 9.03 -2.27
CA ASN A 100 10.31 8.28 -3.44
C ASN A 100 10.75 6.86 -3.07
N ASP A 101 11.33 6.66 -1.90
CA ASP A 101 11.73 5.33 -1.42
C ASP A 101 10.49 4.46 -1.13
N LEU A 102 9.42 5.07 -0.59
CA LEU A 102 8.14 4.39 -0.39
C LEU A 102 7.50 3.98 -1.72
N ARG A 103 7.53 4.87 -2.74
CA ARG A 103 7.07 4.53 -4.09
C ARG A 103 7.89 3.39 -4.69
N ALA A 104 9.21 3.46 -4.60
CA ALA A 104 10.08 2.41 -5.10
C ALA A 104 9.83 1.05 -4.42
N ALA A 105 9.51 1.06 -3.12
CA ALA A 105 9.14 -0.16 -2.40
C ALA A 105 7.80 -0.74 -2.87
N ILE A 106 6.80 0.10 -3.14
CA ILE A 106 5.52 -0.32 -3.71
C ILE A 106 5.74 -0.92 -5.11
N GLU A 107 6.53 -0.24 -5.95
CA GLU A 107 6.75 -0.60 -7.34
C GLU A 107 7.61 -1.86 -7.52
N ALA A 108 8.33 -2.29 -6.50
CA ALA A 108 9.19 -3.47 -6.57
C ALA A 108 8.44 -4.75 -6.99
N ASP A 109 7.18 -4.88 -6.59
CA ASP A 109 6.35 -6.05 -6.85
C ASP A 109 5.28 -5.81 -7.94
N LEU A 110 5.25 -4.63 -8.57
CA LEU A 110 4.28 -4.26 -9.60
C LEU A 110 4.74 -4.65 -11.00
N THR A 111 3.77 -4.95 -11.87
CA THR A 111 4.01 -5.12 -13.31
C THR A 111 4.31 -3.77 -13.98
N ASP A 112 4.86 -3.81 -15.19
CA ASP A 112 5.14 -2.59 -15.96
C ASP A 112 3.86 -1.81 -16.32
N GLU A 113 2.74 -2.54 -16.54
CA GLU A 113 1.44 -1.93 -16.78
C GLU A 113 0.94 -1.19 -15.53
N GLN A 114 1.09 -1.79 -14.34
CA GLN A 114 0.70 -1.15 -13.07
C GLN A 114 1.55 0.09 -12.78
N LYS A 115 2.87 0.04 -13.05
CA LYS A 115 3.77 1.19 -12.91
C LYS A 115 3.40 2.31 -13.89
N SER A 116 3.08 1.96 -15.14
CA SER A 116 2.63 2.94 -16.14
C SER A 116 1.32 3.60 -15.74
N ALA A 117 0.36 2.83 -15.22
CA ALA A 117 -0.89 3.37 -14.70
C ALA A 117 -0.67 4.31 -13.52
N ALA A 118 0.22 3.94 -12.58
CA ALA A 118 0.58 4.79 -11.44
C ALA A 118 1.22 6.12 -11.88
N ALA A 119 2.12 6.08 -12.85
CA ALA A 119 2.73 7.28 -13.42
C ALA A 119 1.69 8.19 -14.09
N ALA A 120 0.73 7.62 -14.83
CA ALA A 120 -0.37 8.36 -15.46
C ALA A 120 -1.29 9.00 -14.41
N ASN A 121 -1.66 8.27 -13.35
CA ASN A 121 -2.46 8.79 -12.25
C ASN A 121 -1.76 9.94 -11.53
N LYS A 122 -0.47 9.80 -11.24
CA LYS A 122 0.33 10.86 -10.63
C LYS A 122 0.35 12.11 -11.51
N ALA A 123 0.59 11.98 -12.81
CA ALA A 123 0.58 13.10 -13.76
C ALA A 123 -0.80 13.78 -13.83
N ALA A 124 -1.89 13.01 -13.80
CA ALA A 124 -3.25 13.55 -13.78
C ALA A 124 -3.55 14.33 -12.49
N MET A 125 -3.08 13.84 -11.34
CA MET A 125 -3.17 14.57 -10.07
C MET A 125 -2.36 15.87 -10.08
N GLU A 126 -1.19 15.89 -10.72
CA GLU A 126 -0.39 17.11 -10.86
C GLU A 126 -1.07 18.17 -11.71
N GLN A 127 -1.89 17.76 -12.68
CA GLN A 127 -2.67 18.68 -13.52
C GLN A 127 -3.91 19.25 -12.81
N ASN A 128 -4.70 18.42 -12.15
CA ASN A 128 -5.88 18.83 -11.39
C ASN A 128 -6.21 17.82 -10.29
N ARG A 129 -5.59 18.02 -9.13
CA ARG A 129 -5.73 17.13 -7.98
C ARG A 129 -7.17 16.97 -7.50
N ASP A 130 -7.88 18.09 -7.35
CA ASP A 130 -9.23 18.07 -6.75
C ASP A 130 -10.21 17.31 -7.63
N ALA A 131 -10.15 17.54 -8.95
CA ALA A 131 -10.99 16.81 -9.89
C ALA A 131 -10.62 15.32 -9.94
N PHE A 132 -9.34 14.98 -9.91
CA PHE A 132 -8.89 13.59 -9.94
C PHE A 132 -9.34 12.84 -8.67
N VAL A 133 -9.13 13.42 -7.51
CA VAL A 133 -9.53 12.83 -6.21
C VAL A 133 -11.04 12.67 -6.11
N ALA A 134 -11.81 13.66 -6.59
CA ALA A 134 -13.27 13.57 -6.62
C ALA A 134 -13.77 12.43 -7.53
N ALA A 135 -13.13 12.25 -8.68
CA ALA A 135 -13.47 11.18 -9.63
C ALA A 135 -13.10 9.78 -9.13
N HIS A 136 -12.16 9.69 -8.17
CA HIS A 136 -11.65 8.44 -7.60
C HIS A 136 -11.89 8.34 -6.09
N ALA A 137 -13.00 8.88 -5.60
CA ALA A 137 -13.31 8.93 -4.17
C ALA A 137 -13.45 7.52 -3.52
N ASP A 138 -13.77 6.51 -4.31
CA ASP A 138 -13.81 5.10 -3.93
C ASP A 138 -12.46 4.57 -3.43
N ARG A 139 -11.33 5.18 -3.87
CA ARG A 139 -9.97 4.80 -3.47
C ARG A 139 -9.72 4.95 -1.96
N LYS A 140 -10.50 5.75 -1.26
CA LYS A 140 -10.44 5.83 0.21
C LYS A 140 -10.72 4.50 0.90
N SER A 141 -11.48 3.62 0.28
CA SER A 141 -11.73 2.25 0.76
C SER A 141 -10.49 1.34 0.77
N ALA A 142 -9.39 1.77 0.13
CA ALA A 142 -8.10 1.08 0.18
C ALA A 142 -7.46 1.12 1.58
N ILE A 143 -7.85 2.08 2.42
CA ILE A 143 -7.36 2.22 3.80
C ILE A 143 -8.34 1.53 4.74
N THR A 144 -7.82 0.58 5.52
CA THR A 144 -8.57 -0.12 6.56
C THR A 144 -7.82 -0.01 7.87
N GLU A 145 -8.51 0.41 8.93
CA GLU A 145 -7.97 0.30 10.28
C GLU A 145 -8.10 -1.16 10.73
N GLN A 146 -7.00 -1.75 11.19
CA GLN A 146 -7.04 -3.12 11.68
C GLN A 146 -7.72 -3.14 13.04
N GLU A 147 -8.95 -3.67 13.07
CA GLU A 147 -9.63 -3.96 14.33
C GLU A 147 -8.86 -5.06 15.08
N PRO A 148 -8.83 -4.98 16.41
CA PRO A 148 -8.23 -6.03 17.23
C PRO A 148 -8.90 -7.39 16.95
N ALA A 149 -8.09 -8.44 16.88
CA ALA A 149 -8.62 -9.80 16.76
C ALA A 149 -9.62 -10.05 17.90
N LYS A 150 -10.88 -10.32 17.55
CA LYS A 150 -11.89 -10.69 18.55
C LYS A 150 -11.39 -11.93 19.27
N LYS A 151 -11.11 -11.82 20.56
CA LYS A 151 -10.83 -13.00 21.41
C LYS A 151 -12.11 -13.81 21.49
N ASN A 152 -12.08 -14.99 20.87
CA ASN A 152 -13.10 -16.03 21.12
C ASN A 152 -12.84 -16.65 22.48
#